data_5963efc76dae74e98a4bd33d1e1a9bcf
#
_entry.id   5963efc76dae74e98a4bd33d1e1a9bcf
#
_cell.length_a   1.000
_cell.length_b   1.000
_cell.length_c   1.000
_cell.angle_alpha   90.00
_cell.angle_beta   90.00
_cell.angle_gamma   90.00
#
_symmetry.space_group_name_H-M   'P 1'
#
loop_
_entity.id
_entity.type
_entity.pdbx_description
1 polymer ?
#
loop_
_entity_poly.entity_id
_entity_poly.type
_entity_poly.pdbx_seq_one_letter_code
_entity_poly.pdbx_strand_id
1 'polypeptide(L)'
;MLHMVSYQLKPDRVAENERLVVAVFEALGQARPAGLRYATFRQGDGLSFVHIVAHEEADGMNALTALPAFKAFSAGVKERCDIPPVRVELTAIGSYGFFGA
;
A
#
# COMPACT_ATOMS: atom_id res chain seq x y z
N MET A 1 -13.77 5.68 -0.76
CA MET A 1 -13.03 5.67 0.50
C MET A 1 -11.55 5.81 0.27
N LEU A 2 -10.89 6.52 1.14
CA LEU A 2 -9.48 6.83 1.01
C LEU A 2 -8.81 6.62 2.37
N HIS A 3 -7.70 5.87 2.40
CA HIS A 3 -6.98 5.69 3.65
C HIS A 3 -5.47 5.58 3.40
N MET A 4 -4.72 5.78 4.46
CA MET A 4 -3.28 5.70 4.46
C MET A 4 -2.83 4.71 5.51
N VAL A 5 -1.81 3.91 5.17
CA VAL A 5 -1.14 3.02 6.10
C VAL A 5 0.33 3.42 6.12
N SER A 6 0.88 3.63 7.31
CA SER A 6 2.30 3.95 7.45
C SER A 6 2.96 3.04 8.48
N TYR A 7 4.24 2.75 8.25
CA TYR A 7 5.03 1.91 9.15
C TYR A 7 6.51 2.22 8.95
N GLN A 8 7.32 1.82 9.92
CA GLN A 8 8.77 1.94 9.80
C GLN A 8 9.41 0.56 9.90
N LEU A 9 10.24 0.24 8.93
CA LEU A 9 10.90 -1.06 8.84
C LEU A 9 12.18 -1.09 9.67
N LYS A 10 12.55 -2.30 10.07
CA LYS A 10 13.91 -2.57 10.54
C LYS A 10 14.87 -2.37 9.36
N PRO A 11 16.07 -1.80 9.60
CA PRO A 11 16.99 -1.47 8.50
C PRO A 11 17.36 -2.65 7.61
N ASP A 12 17.47 -3.86 8.17
CA ASP A 12 17.82 -5.07 7.41
C ASP A 12 16.64 -5.71 6.69
N ARG A 13 15.44 -5.14 6.82
CA ARG A 13 14.22 -5.69 6.20
C ARG A 13 13.67 -4.83 5.07
N VAL A 14 14.34 -3.71 4.75
CA VAL A 14 13.86 -2.78 3.73
C VAL A 14 13.81 -3.41 2.35
N ALA A 15 14.90 -4.06 1.93
CA ALA A 15 14.97 -4.68 0.61
C ALA A 15 13.92 -5.78 0.43
N GLU A 16 13.69 -6.59 1.44
CA GLU A 16 12.65 -7.62 1.44
C GLU A 16 11.27 -7.01 1.27
N ASN A 17 10.99 -5.95 2.02
CA ASN A 17 9.70 -5.27 1.95
C ASN A 17 9.47 -4.64 0.57
N GLU A 18 10.50 -4.04 -0.02
CA GLU A 18 10.37 -3.47 -1.36
C GLU A 18 10.05 -4.55 -2.40
N ARG A 19 10.68 -5.70 -2.33
CA ARG A 19 10.38 -6.82 -3.24
C ARG A 19 8.92 -7.26 -3.12
N LEU A 20 8.42 -7.35 -1.89
CA LEU A 20 7.02 -7.74 -1.65
C LEU A 20 6.04 -6.69 -2.17
N VAL A 21 6.37 -5.42 -2.00
CA VAL A 21 5.56 -4.31 -2.54
C VAL A 21 5.55 -4.33 -4.07
N VAL A 22 6.71 -4.48 -4.70
CA VAL A 22 6.82 -4.53 -6.17
C VAL A 22 5.98 -5.68 -6.72
N ALA A 23 5.99 -6.84 -6.05
CA ALA A 23 5.18 -7.98 -6.48
C ALA A 23 3.68 -7.66 -6.44
N VAL A 24 3.22 -6.86 -5.46
CA VAL A 24 1.83 -6.42 -5.41
C VAL A 24 1.49 -5.57 -6.63
N PHE A 25 2.36 -4.64 -7.00
CA PHE A 25 2.10 -3.76 -8.16
C PHE A 25 2.17 -4.52 -9.48
N GLU A 26 3.03 -5.52 -9.61
CA GLU A 26 3.04 -6.40 -10.77
C GLU A 26 1.72 -7.16 -10.90
N ALA A 27 1.21 -7.70 -9.79
CA ALA A 27 -0.06 -8.39 -9.77
C ALA A 27 -1.23 -7.46 -10.12
N LEU A 28 -1.20 -6.23 -9.62
CA LEU A 28 -2.22 -5.22 -9.96
C LEU A 28 -2.17 -4.85 -11.44
N GLY A 29 -0.99 -4.75 -12.02
CA GLY A 29 -0.82 -4.45 -13.43
C GLY A 29 -1.41 -5.54 -14.34
N GLN A 30 -1.45 -6.79 -13.86
CA GLN A 30 -2.07 -7.90 -14.58
C GLN A 30 -3.57 -7.99 -14.33
N ALA A 31 -3.99 -7.86 -13.08
CA ALA A 31 -5.39 -8.01 -12.69
C ALA A 31 -6.26 -6.81 -13.07
N ARG A 32 -5.69 -5.62 -13.00
CA ARG A 32 -6.36 -4.34 -13.36
C ARG A 32 -7.75 -4.19 -12.75
N PRO A 33 -7.88 -4.33 -11.42
CA PRO A 33 -9.20 -4.22 -10.80
C PRO A 33 -9.77 -2.82 -10.96
N ALA A 34 -11.04 -2.74 -11.29
CA ALA A 34 -11.72 -1.46 -11.44
C ALA A 34 -11.96 -0.81 -10.07
N GLY A 35 -11.96 0.53 -10.04
CA GLY A 35 -12.31 1.27 -8.82
C GLY A 35 -11.26 1.25 -7.73
N LEU A 36 -10.05 0.77 -8.01
CA LEU A 36 -8.96 0.75 -7.06
C LEU A 36 -7.82 1.64 -7.54
N ARG A 37 -7.34 2.50 -6.66
CA ARG A 37 -6.11 3.28 -6.85
C ARG A 37 -5.22 3.02 -5.66
N TYR A 38 -3.95 2.72 -5.92
CA TYR A 38 -3.03 2.29 -4.89
C TYR A 38 -1.63 2.79 -5.21
N ALA A 39 -0.98 3.38 -4.22
CA ALA A 39 0.39 3.87 -4.37
C ALA A 39 1.16 3.63 -3.08
N THR A 40 2.44 3.33 -3.21
CA THR A 40 3.35 3.12 -2.08
C THR A 40 4.54 4.03 -2.25
N PHE A 41 4.92 4.69 -1.18
CA PHE A 41 6.05 5.62 -1.14
C PHE A 41 7.00 5.26 -0.01
N ARG A 42 8.30 5.43 -0.27
CA ARG A 42 9.32 5.35 0.78
C ARG A 42 9.71 6.77 1.16
N GLN A 43 9.75 7.04 2.46
CA GLN A 43 10.14 8.35 2.96
C GLN A 43 11.65 8.55 2.89
N GLY A 44 12.08 9.81 3.10
CA GLY A 44 13.49 10.19 2.99
C GLY A 44 14.41 9.53 4.01
N ASP A 45 13.87 8.98 5.10
CA ASP A 45 14.67 8.24 6.08
C ASP A 45 15.10 6.86 5.58
N GLY A 46 14.56 6.42 4.44
CA GLY A 46 14.85 5.13 3.86
C GLY A 46 14.24 3.93 4.57
N LEU A 47 13.51 4.16 5.66
CA LEU A 47 12.96 3.12 6.52
C LEU A 47 11.44 3.14 6.60
N SER A 48 10.84 4.32 6.45
CA SER A 48 9.40 4.51 6.60
C SER A 48 8.69 4.43 5.26
N PHE A 49 7.59 3.71 5.22
CA PHE A 49 6.78 3.51 4.03
C PHE A 49 5.37 4.02 4.26
N VAL A 50 4.77 4.56 3.21
CA VAL A 50 3.40 5.04 3.23
C VAL A 50 2.66 4.40 2.06
N HIS A 51 1.52 3.79 2.35
CA HIS A 51 0.62 3.27 1.34
C HIS A 51 -0.64 4.12 1.33
N ILE A 52 -1.06 4.54 0.16
CA ILE A 52 -2.31 5.29 -0.02
C ILE A 52 -3.23 4.45 -0.87
N VAL A 53 -4.44 4.20 -0.38
CA VAL A 53 -5.43 3.37 -1.04
C VAL A 53 -6.70 4.17 -1.22
N ALA A 54 -7.16 4.27 -2.46
CA ALA A 54 -8.46 4.86 -2.78
C ALA A 54 -9.29 3.79 -3.49
N HIS A 55 -10.51 3.58 -3.03
CA HIS A 55 -11.43 2.67 -3.70
C HIS A 55 -12.85 3.24 -3.64
N GLU A 56 -13.58 3.05 -4.72
CA GLU A 56 -14.94 3.61 -4.83
C GLU A 56 -15.94 2.78 -4.06
N GLU A 57 -15.72 1.47 -4.00
CA GLU A 57 -16.61 0.53 -3.34
C GLU A 57 -15.81 -0.50 -2.56
N ALA A 58 -16.50 -1.24 -1.69
CA ALA A 58 -15.88 -2.32 -0.92
C ALA A 58 -15.19 -3.35 -1.82
N ASP A 59 -15.69 -3.57 -3.03
CA ASP A 59 -15.12 -4.52 -3.98
C ASP A 59 -13.69 -4.18 -4.40
N GLY A 60 -13.35 -2.90 -4.52
CA GLY A 60 -12.00 -2.48 -4.85
C GLY A 60 -10.99 -2.93 -3.79
N MET A 61 -11.36 -2.80 -2.53
CA MET A 61 -10.51 -3.26 -1.43
C MET A 61 -10.42 -4.78 -1.38
N ASN A 62 -11.54 -5.46 -1.63
CA ASN A 62 -11.56 -6.92 -1.69
C ASN A 62 -10.68 -7.44 -2.82
N ALA A 63 -10.66 -6.77 -3.97
CA ALA A 63 -9.79 -7.15 -5.08
C ALA A 63 -8.31 -7.09 -4.69
N LEU A 64 -7.91 -6.05 -3.94
CA LEU A 64 -6.53 -5.93 -3.46
C LEU A 64 -6.19 -7.03 -2.45
N THR A 65 -7.02 -7.19 -1.42
CA THR A 65 -6.75 -8.14 -0.34
C THR A 65 -6.82 -9.59 -0.80
N ALA A 66 -7.50 -9.87 -1.92
CA ALA A 66 -7.59 -11.21 -2.49
C ALA A 66 -6.34 -11.62 -3.28
N LEU A 67 -5.49 -10.66 -3.67
CA LEU A 67 -4.30 -10.97 -4.45
C LEU A 67 -3.30 -11.78 -3.61
N PRO A 68 -2.78 -12.90 -4.12
CA PRO A 68 -1.76 -13.68 -3.39
C PRO A 68 -0.54 -12.84 -3.01
N ALA A 69 -0.10 -11.95 -3.90
CA ALA A 69 1.03 -11.06 -3.62
C ALA A 69 0.74 -10.13 -2.45
N PHE A 70 -0.48 -9.62 -2.34
CA PHE A 70 -0.85 -8.78 -1.21
C PHE A 70 -0.90 -9.57 0.10
N LYS A 71 -1.41 -10.78 0.05
CA LYS A 71 -1.42 -11.68 1.21
C LYS A 71 0.00 -11.98 1.68
N ALA A 72 0.92 -12.23 0.75
CA ALA A 72 2.32 -12.47 1.07
C ALA A 72 2.98 -11.25 1.71
N PHE A 73 2.68 -10.05 1.20
CA PHE A 73 3.16 -8.80 1.80
C PHE A 73 2.63 -8.64 3.22
N SER A 74 1.33 -8.81 3.41
CA SER A 74 0.65 -8.55 4.70
C SER A 74 1.04 -9.55 5.78
N ALA A 75 1.31 -10.79 5.42
CA ALA A 75 1.50 -11.89 6.37
C ALA A 75 2.65 -11.64 7.35
N GLY A 76 3.73 -10.97 6.90
CA GLY A 76 4.90 -10.75 7.74
C GLY A 76 5.22 -9.29 7.99
N VAL A 77 4.32 -8.36 7.65
CA VAL A 77 4.67 -6.94 7.71
C VAL A 77 5.02 -6.47 9.11
N LYS A 78 4.30 -6.93 10.13
CA LYS A 78 4.58 -6.53 11.51
C LYS A 78 5.96 -6.97 11.98
N GLU A 79 6.38 -8.17 11.58
CA GLU A 79 7.68 -8.71 11.95
C GLU A 79 8.84 -7.95 11.29
N ARG A 80 8.59 -7.35 10.13
CA ARG A 80 9.57 -6.54 9.43
C ARG A 80 9.71 -5.14 10.02
N CYS A 81 8.80 -4.72 10.90
CA CYS A 81 8.70 -3.35 11.37
C CYS A 81 9.29 -3.12 12.75
N ASP A 82 9.93 -1.96 12.92
CA ASP A 82 10.21 -1.37 14.24
C ASP A 82 8.99 -0.60 14.74
N ILE A 83 8.27 0.07 13.84
CA ILE A 83 7.01 0.72 14.16
C ILE A 83 5.93 0.04 13.30
N PRO A 84 4.97 -0.64 13.93
CA PRO A 84 3.97 -1.42 13.20
C PRO A 84 3.05 -0.54 12.37
N PRO A 85 2.35 -1.13 11.37
CA PRO A 85 1.43 -0.37 10.52
C PRO A 85 0.33 0.32 11.31
N VAL A 86 0.11 1.58 10.96
CA VAL A 86 -0.99 2.40 11.49
C VAL A 86 -1.85 2.82 10.30
N ARG A 87 -3.14 2.56 10.40
CA ARG A 87 -4.11 2.93 9.38
C ARG A 87 -4.89 4.16 9.84
N VAL A 88 -4.99 5.15 8.96
CA VAL A 88 -5.84 6.31 9.17
C VAL A 88 -6.70 6.54 7.93
N GLU A 89 -7.93 6.99 8.16
CA GLU A 89 -8.79 7.40 7.06
C GLU A 89 -8.45 8.82 6.66
N LEU A 90 -8.53 9.07 5.36
CA LEU A 90 -8.23 10.39 4.79
C LEU A 90 -9.47 10.94 4.11
N THR A 91 -9.64 12.25 4.21
CA THR A 91 -10.65 12.98 3.46
C THR A 91 -9.92 13.93 2.51
N ALA A 92 -10.18 13.81 1.21
CA ALA A 92 -9.57 14.70 0.24
C ALA A 92 -10.20 16.09 0.36
N ILE A 93 -9.39 17.09 0.66
CA ILE A 93 -9.84 18.48 0.69
C ILE A 93 -9.67 19.11 -0.69
N GLY A 94 -8.68 18.64 -1.43
CA GLY A 94 -8.45 19.07 -2.80
C GLY A 94 -7.43 18.18 -3.45
N SER A 95 -7.41 18.15 -4.80
CA SER A 95 -6.40 17.43 -5.55
C SER A 95 -6.23 18.07 -6.93
N TYR A 96 -5.03 17.95 -7.47
CA TYR A 96 -4.72 18.42 -8.81
C TYR A 96 -3.82 17.39 -9.47
N GLY A 97 -4.33 16.73 -10.48
CA GLY A 97 -3.58 15.72 -11.23
C GLY A 97 -3.21 14.46 -10.43
N PHE A 98 -3.70 14.34 -9.20
CA PHE A 98 -3.27 13.26 -8.29
C PHE A 98 -4.10 11.98 -8.47
N PHE A 99 -5.39 12.13 -8.72
CA PHE A 99 -6.30 11.00 -8.88
C PHE A 99 -6.71 10.78 -10.34
N GLY A 100 -5.86 11.14 -11.26
CA GLY A 100 -6.10 11.04 -12.67
C GLY A 100 -6.86 12.26 -13.22
N ALA A 101 -7.32 12.13 -14.43
CA ALA A 101 -7.99 13.21 -15.15
C ALA A 101 -9.31 13.63 -14.52
#